data_108894ed1541dfaa4fd603aad523a742
#
_entry.id   108894ed1541dfaa4fd603aad523a742
#
_cell.length_a   1.000
_cell.length_b   1.000
_cell.length_c   1.000
_cell.angle_alpha   90.00
_cell.angle_beta   90.00
_cell.angle_gamma   90.00
#
_symmetry.space_group_name_H-M   'P 1'
#
loop_
_entity.id
_entity.type
_entity.pdbx_description
1 polymer ?
#
loop_
_entity_poly.entity_id
_entity_poly.type
_entity_poly.pdbx_seq_one_letter_code
_entity_poly.pdbx_strand_id
1 'polypeptide(L)'
;MKANSSSALLVLFLSLLIIAPAGADLRNKPSLLNDDPDVIYTEEFTAKKIELLVVKPSTVYATKKGGRKLGVLKVNTKVTVLGITEKAYKIRGMATHGGVSGWVSPKGLGSKDKDFAANFQKIYERQKIVREFIANHEVAIGMSTEEVALALGQPTKTKVRQTAKGKTGKWEFIKYEEEDHYNLVRDPITGSVFRQFSHTTKEEIGKLVVEFENEIVIAIEESENNEGGKVKIVIPPLLIAW
;
A
#
# COMPACT_ATOMS: atom_id res chain seq x y z
N MET A 1 -35.51 9.40 71.05
CA MET A 1 -35.69 10.17 69.81
C MET A 1 -34.76 9.53 68.74
N LYS A 2 -35.40 8.98 67.72
CA LYS A 2 -34.74 8.09 66.70
C LYS A 2 -34.17 8.90 65.54
N ALA A 3 -32.92 8.70 65.23
CA ALA A 3 -32.32 9.19 64.01
C ALA A 3 -32.15 8.03 63.00
N ASN A 4 -32.86 8.13 61.88
CA ASN A 4 -32.75 7.18 60.78
C ASN A 4 -31.59 7.59 59.94
N SER A 5 -30.61 6.71 59.75
CA SER A 5 -29.54 6.82 58.78
C SER A 5 -29.97 6.11 57.51
N SER A 6 -30.16 6.87 56.41
CA SER A 6 -30.44 6.35 55.08
C SER A 6 -29.10 6.20 54.34
N SER A 7 -28.67 4.98 54.16
CA SER A 7 -27.48 4.65 53.35
C SER A 7 -27.82 4.74 51.86
N ALA A 8 -27.36 5.77 51.22
CA ALA A 8 -27.40 5.88 49.76
C ALA A 8 -26.27 5.05 49.13
N LEU A 9 -26.68 3.96 48.47
CA LEU A 9 -25.78 3.09 47.67
C LEU A 9 -25.42 3.80 46.38
N LEU A 10 -24.19 4.36 46.30
CA LEU A 10 -23.66 4.99 45.10
C LEU A 10 -23.20 3.88 44.15
N VAL A 11 -24.03 3.55 43.18
CA VAL A 11 -23.66 2.64 42.07
C VAL A 11 -22.80 3.41 41.10
N LEU A 12 -21.50 3.15 41.16
CA LEU A 12 -20.51 3.70 40.21
C LEU A 12 -20.60 2.91 38.89
N PHE A 13 -21.31 3.47 37.89
CA PHE A 13 -21.29 2.96 36.52
C PHE A 13 -19.91 3.26 35.91
N LEU A 14 -19.02 2.26 35.93
CA LEU A 14 -17.77 2.28 35.20
C LEU A 14 -18.10 2.07 33.71
N SER A 15 -18.31 3.16 32.97
CA SER A 15 -18.46 3.12 31.52
C SER A 15 -17.11 2.71 30.91
N LEU A 16 -17.02 1.44 30.53
CA LEU A 16 -15.93 0.90 29.74
C LEU A 16 -15.94 1.59 28.35
N LEU A 17 -15.12 2.64 28.19
CA LEU A 17 -14.89 3.31 26.92
C LEU A 17 -14.14 2.32 26.03
N ILE A 18 -14.86 1.58 25.19
CA ILE A 18 -14.28 0.78 24.12
C ILE A 18 -13.70 1.78 23.12
N ILE A 19 -12.39 2.04 23.24
CA ILE A 19 -11.63 2.72 22.19
C ILE A 19 -11.56 1.73 21.03
N ALA A 20 -12.48 1.85 20.08
CA ALA A 20 -12.35 1.21 18.78
C ALA A 20 -11.01 1.65 18.20
N PRO A 21 -10.17 0.74 17.64
CA PRO A 21 -8.99 1.15 16.90
C PRO A 21 -9.45 2.09 15.80
N ALA A 22 -8.91 3.32 15.82
CA ALA A 22 -9.15 4.32 14.79
C ALA A 22 -8.94 3.69 13.43
N GLY A 23 -9.99 3.76 12.63
CA GLY A 23 -10.09 3.06 11.36
C GLY A 23 -8.86 3.22 10.49
N ALA A 24 -8.54 2.15 9.81
CA ALA A 24 -7.59 2.10 8.72
C ALA A 24 -7.74 3.38 7.88
N ASP A 25 -6.64 4.07 7.69
CA ASP A 25 -6.58 5.37 7.04
C ASP A 25 -7.15 5.26 5.61
N LEU A 26 -8.40 5.68 5.44
CA LEU A 26 -9.09 5.72 4.14
C LEU A 26 -8.43 6.71 3.17
N ARG A 27 -7.34 7.38 3.60
CA ARG A 27 -6.62 8.38 2.80
C ARG A 27 -5.78 7.76 1.67
N ASN A 28 -5.48 6.47 1.74
CA ASN A 28 -4.64 5.77 0.74
C ASN A 28 -5.42 4.94 -0.28
N LYS A 29 -6.74 5.09 -0.37
CA LYS A 29 -7.45 4.54 -1.53
C LYS A 29 -7.15 5.43 -2.73
N PRO A 30 -6.55 4.89 -3.82
CA PRO A 30 -6.38 5.65 -5.05
C PRO A 30 -7.76 6.18 -5.46
N SER A 31 -7.80 7.49 -5.76
CA SER A 31 -9.04 8.11 -6.22
C SER A 31 -9.51 7.35 -7.46
N LEU A 32 -10.79 7.00 -7.53
CA LEU A 32 -11.41 6.38 -8.72
C LEU A 32 -11.22 7.21 -10.02
N LEU A 33 -10.76 8.45 -9.89
CA LEU A 33 -10.38 9.33 -11.00
C LEU A 33 -8.94 9.11 -11.49
N ASN A 34 -8.17 8.26 -10.82
CA ASN A 34 -6.75 8.00 -11.08
C ASN A 34 -6.55 6.56 -11.59
N ASP A 35 -7.28 6.18 -12.62
CA ASP A 35 -7.36 4.79 -13.12
C ASP A 35 -6.55 4.59 -14.43
N ASP A 36 -5.59 5.47 -14.71
CA ASP A 36 -4.74 5.33 -15.90
C ASP A 36 -3.49 4.51 -15.57
N PRO A 37 -3.35 3.27 -16.10
CA PRO A 37 -2.26 2.37 -15.75
C PRO A 37 -0.87 2.88 -16.14
N ASP A 38 -0.78 3.80 -17.12
CA ASP A 38 0.49 4.40 -17.54
C ASP A 38 0.91 5.57 -16.64
N VAL A 39 0.07 5.98 -15.70
CA VAL A 39 0.34 7.11 -14.82
C VAL A 39 0.69 6.62 -13.43
N ILE A 40 1.84 7.04 -12.91
CA ILE A 40 2.20 6.84 -11.51
C ILE A 40 1.81 8.08 -10.74
N TYR A 41 0.86 7.94 -9.83
CA TYR A 41 0.38 9.05 -9.01
C TYR A 41 1.28 9.27 -7.81
N THR A 42 1.54 10.54 -7.47
CA THR A 42 2.44 10.89 -6.36
C THR A 42 1.94 10.38 -5.02
N GLU A 43 0.63 10.25 -4.84
CA GLU A 43 0.00 9.68 -3.65
C GLU A 43 0.28 8.18 -3.42
N GLU A 44 0.76 7.46 -4.44
CA GLU A 44 1.10 6.04 -4.34
C GLU A 44 2.44 5.80 -3.62
N PHE A 45 3.33 6.79 -3.61
CA PHE A 45 4.67 6.62 -3.04
C PHE A 45 5.08 7.70 -2.04
N THR A 46 4.30 8.77 -1.88
CA THR A 46 4.58 9.80 -0.89
C THR A 46 3.33 10.53 -0.42
N ALA A 47 3.21 10.74 0.88
CA ALA A 47 2.19 11.61 1.47
C ALA A 47 2.54 13.10 1.35
N LYS A 48 3.80 13.45 1.04
CA LYS A 48 4.25 14.83 0.89
C LYS A 48 3.90 15.35 -0.50
N LYS A 49 3.46 16.62 -0.56
CA LYS A 49 3.21 17.30 -1.83
C LYS A 49 4.53 17.61 -2.52
N ILE A 50 4.66 17.18 -3.77
CA ILE A 50 5.80 17.50 -4.62
C ILE A 50 5.51 18.81 -5.33
N GLU A 51 6.27 19.85 -5.02
CA GLU A 51 6.13 21.18 -5.62
C GLU A 51 7.28 21.47 -6.57
N LEU A 52 6.94 21.94 -7.77
CA LEU A 52 7.89 22.38 -8.78
C LEU A 52 7.65 23.85 -9.13
N LEU A 53 8.66 24.50 -9.68
CA LEU A 53 8.56 25.85 -10.24
C LEU A 53 8.49 25.78 -11.76
N VAL A 54 7.66 26.61 -12.35
CA VAL A 54 7.63 26.82 -13.80
C VAL A 54 8.83 27.68 -14.18
N VAL A 55 9.77 27.09 -14.93
CA VAL A 55 11.00 27.79 -15.39
C VAL A 55 10.85 28.37 -16.81
N LYS A 56 9.90 27.87 -17.59
CA LYS A 56 9.53 28.42 -18.90
C LYS A 56 7.99 28.42 -19.01
N PRO A 57 7.40 29.40 -19.71
CA PRO A 57 5.95 29.41 -19.94
C PRO A 57 5.50 28.05 -20.49
N SER A 58 4.56 27.40 -19.82
CA SER A 58 4.19 26.02 -20.13
C SER A 58 2.68 25.89 -20.32
N THR A 59 2.27 25.30 -21.44
CA THR A 59 0.87 25.04 -21.72
C THR A 59 0.42 23.78 -20.98
N VAL A 60 -0.74 23.88 -20.32
CA VAL A 60 -1.41 22.76 -19.67
C VAL A 60 -2.46 22.18 -20.61
N TYR A 61 -2.45 20.86 -20.75
CA TYR A 61 -3.33 20.11 -21.63
C TYR A 61 -4.30 19.23 -20.83
N ALA A 62 -5.45 18.92 -21.44
CA ALA A 62 -6.46 18.06 -20.81
C ALA A 62 -6.01 16.59 -20.71
N THR A 63 -5.17 16.12 -21.64
CA THR A 63 -4.71 14.72 -21.66
C THR A 63 -3.19 14.61 -21.71
N LYS A 64 -2.65 13.45 -21.33
CA LYS A 64 -1.20 13.16 -21.35
C LYS A 64 -0.58 13.20 -22.76
N LYS A 65 -1.40 13.02 -23.80
CA LYS A 65 -0.99 13.10 -25.22
C LYS A 65 -1.15 14.50 -25.82
N GLY A 66 -1.58 15.52 -25.04
CA GLY A 66 -1.88 16.86 -25.50
C GLY A 66 -3.38 17.09 -25.70
N GLY A 67 -3.78 17.66 -26.83
CA GLY A 67 -5.18 17.94 -27.14
C GLY A 67 -5.64 19.33 -26.66
N ARG A 68 -6.81 19.42 -26.01
CA ARG A 68 -7.40 20.70 -25.58
C ARG A 68 -6.49 21.41 -24.56
N LYS A 69 -6.14 22.65 -24.87
CA LYS A 69 -5.42 23.54 -23.95
C LYS A 69 -6.34 23.99 -22.83
N LEU A 70 -5.88 23.88 -21.59
CA LEU A 70 -6.61 24.29 -20.38
C LEU A 70 -6.12 25.64 -19.86
N GLY A 71 -4.87 26.00 -20.12
CA GLY A 71 -4.27 27.24 -19.67
C GLY A 71 -2.78 27.31 -19.94
N VAL A 72 -2.17 28.43 -19.58
CA VAL A 72 -0.72 28.64 -19.66
C VAL A 72 -0.21 29.04 -18.28
N LEU A 73 0.80 28.33 -17.82
CA LEU A 73 1.51 28.62 -16.58
C LEU A 73 2.58 29.68 -16.85
N LYS A 74 2.63 30.68 -15.97
CA LYS A 74 3.68 31.72 -16.00
C LYS A 74 4.95 31.24 -15.29
N VAL A 75 6.08 31.78 -15.70
CA VAL A 75 7.37 31.57 -15.01
C VAL A 75 7.24 31.95 -13.53
N ASN A 76 7.97 31.24 -12.67
CA ASN A 76 7.96 31.36 -11.20
C ASN A 76 6.61 30.97 -10.54
N THR A 77 5.68 30.35 -11.26
CA THR A 77 4.48 29.79 -10.64
C THR A 77 4.82 28.45 -9.98
N LYS A 78 4.41 28.26 -8.74
CA LYS A 78 4.48 26.95 -8.07
C LYS A 78 3.36 26.05 -8.57
N VAL A 79 3.69 24.81 -8.86
CA VAL A 79 2.74 23.76 -9.25
C VAL A 79 2.96 22.53 -8.39
N THR A 80 1.87 21.85 -8.04
CA THR A 80 1.92 20.56 -7.35
C THR A 80 1.84 19.45 -8.38
N VAL A 81 2.76 18.49 -8.34
CA VAL A 81 2.72 17.29 -9.17
C VAL A 81 1.75 16.30 -8.56
N LEU A 82 0.83 15.78 -9.37
CA LEU A 82 -0.18 14.79 -8.99
C LEU A 82 0.10 13.41 -9.57
N GLY A 83 0.80 13.38 -10.72
CA GLY A 83 1.10 12.12 -11.40
C GLY A 83 2.19 12.32 -12.45
N ILE A 84 2.85 11.26 -12.77
CA ILE A 84 3.99 11.22 -13.69
C ILE A 84 3.82 10.15 -14.74
N THR A 85 4.27 10.47 -15.93
CA THR A 85 4.50 9.53 -17.02
C THR A 85 5.89 9.78 -17.57
N GLU A 86 6.35 8.93 -18.47
CA GLU A 86 7.64 9.11 -19.15
C GLU A 86 7.78 10.49 -19.83
N LYS A 87 6.69 11.06 -20.37
CA LYS A 87 6.73 12.25 -21.25
C LYS A 87 5.97 13.46 -20.72
N ALA A 88 5.13 13.30 -19.71
CA ALA A 88 4.27 14.37 -19.21
C ALA A 88 4.01 14.22 -17.70
N TYR A 89 3.84 15.36 -17.03
CA TYR A 89 3.47 15.40 -15.61
C TYR A 89 2.04 15.94 -15.46
N LYS A 90 1.21 15.27 -14.67
CA LYS A 90 -0.09 15.76 -14.24
C LYS A 90 0.14 16.72 -13.09
N ILE A 91 -0.29 17.96 -13.24
CA ILE A 91 -0.04 19.01 -12.25
C ILE A 91 -1.33 19.71 -11.86
N ARG A 92 -1.27 20.40 -10.71
CA ARG A 92 -2.24 21.40 -10.28
C ARG A 92 -1.50 22.69 -9.95
N GLY A 93 -2.02 23.83 -10.45
CA GLY A 93 -1.40 25.12 -10.23
C GLY A 93 -2.30 26.26 -10.68
N MET A 94 -1.76 27.50 -10.59
CA MET A 94 -2.45 28.70 -11.05
C MET A 94 -1.99 29.06 -12.46
N ALA A 95 -2.89 29.04 -13.42
CA ALA A 95 -2.69 29.54 -14.78
C ALA A 95 -3.11 31.01 -14.88
N THR A 96 -2.96 31.60 -16.05
CA THR A 96 -3.29 33.01 -16.33
C THR A 96 -4.74 33.34 -16.01
N HIS A 97 -5.67 32.40 -16.16
CA HIS A 97 -7.10 32.61 -15.99
C HIS A 97 -7.70 31.83 -14.81
N GLY A 98 -6.87 31.43 -13.83
CA GLY A 98 -7.33 30.75 -12.62
C GLY A 98 -6.65 29.40 -12.38
N GLY A 99 -7.18 28.64 -11.41
CA GLY A 99 -6.68 27.32 -11.08
C GLY A 99 -6.85 26.32 -12.22
N VAL A 100 -5.80 25.57 -12.51
CA VAL A 100 -5.80 24.55 -13.56
C VAL A 100 -5.23 23.23 -13.03
N SER A 101 -5.82 22.11 -13.48
CA SER A 101 -5.27 20.77 -13.30
C SER A 101 -5.21 20.07 -14.65
N GLY A 102 -4.05 19.54 -15.01
CA GLY A 102 -3.86 18.91 -16.31
C GLY A 102 -2.42 18.50 -16.55
N TRP A 103 -2.09 18.25 -17.79
CA TRP A 103 -0.82 17.68 -18.22
C TRP A 103 0.12 18.72 -18.79
N VAL A 104 1.39 18.67 -18.41
CA VAL A 104 2.42 19.60 -18.85
C VAL A 104 3.70 18.85 -19.20
N SER A 105 4.48 19.39 -20.15
CA SER A 105 5.81 18.84 -20.44
C SER A 105 6.78 19.10 -19.28
N PRO A 106 7.57 18.10 -18.85
CA PRO A 106 8.58 18.27 -17.82
C PRO A 106 9.59 19.36 -18.09
N LYS A 107 9.88 19.62 -19.38
CA LYS A 107 10.90 20.59 -19.84
C LYS A 107 10.63 22.04 -19.39
N GLY A 108 9.40 22.35 -19.03
CA GLY A 108 9.01 23.68 -18.54
C GLY A 108 9.01 23.82 -17.03
N LEU A 109 9.28 22.73 -16.30
CA LEU A 109 9.28 22.67 -14.84
C LEU A 109 10.71 22.50 -14.34
N GLY A 110 10.98 23.08 -13.18
CA GLY A 110 12.27 22.99 -12.49
C GLY A 110 12.09 22.80 -11.00
N SER A 111 13.09 22.22 -10.39
CA SER A 111 13.23 22.08 -8.95
C SER A 111 14.45 22.89 -8.48
N LYS A 112 14.53 23.16 -7.18
CA LYS A 112 15.74 23.67 -6.52
C LYS A 112 16.84 22.61 -6.50
N ASP A 113 16.46 21.35 -6.53
CA ASP A 113 17.37 20.21 -6.60
C ASP A 113 17.75 19.94 -8.06
N LYS A 114 19.05 19.93 -8.37
CA LYS A 114 19.59 19.70 -9.70
C LYS A 114 19.33 18.26 -10.19
N ASP A 115 19.32 17.31 -9.27
CA ASP A 115 19.15 15.89 -9.56
C ASP A 115 17.67 15.45 -9.54
N PHE A 116 16.75 16.38 -9.29
CA PHE A 116 15.32 16.12 -9.19
C PHE A 116 14.79 15.32 -10.39
N ALA A 117 15.10 15.75 -11.61
CA ALA A 117 14.58 15.09 -12.81
C ALA A 117 15.09 13.64 -12.93
N ALA A 118 16.36 13.39 -12.61
CA ALA A 118 16.96 12.07 -12.64
C ALA A 118 16.37 11.18 -11.51
N ASN A 119 16.20 11.73 -10.32
CA ASN A 119 15.60 11.01 -9.20
C ASN A 119 14.13 10.69 -9.48
N PHE A 120 13.40 11.62 -10.10
CA PHE A 120 12.00 11.44 -10.43
C PHE A 120 11.79 10.35 -11.50
N GLN A 121 12.72 10.27 -12.47
CA GLN A 121 12.72 9.20 -13.46
C GLN A 121 12.98 7.82 -12.80
N LYS A 122 13.93 7.74 -11.87
CA LYS A 122 14.18 6.51 -11.10
C LYS A 122 12.97 6.06 -10.30
N ILE A 123 12.23 7.01 -9.70
CA ILE A 123 10.99 6.71 -8.98
C ILE A 123 9.95 6.14 -9.94
N TYR A 124 9.79 6.75 -11.11
CA TYR A 124 8.86 6.28 -12.13
C TYR A 124 9.17 4.84 -12.54
N GLU A 125 10.43 4.55 -12.86
CA GLU A 125 10.87 3.20 -13.25
C GLU A 125 10.67 2.18 -12.12
N ARG A 126 11.04 2.56 -10.87
CA ARG A 126 10.82 1.71 -9.70
C ARG A 126 9.34 1.38 -9.50
N GLN A 127 8.48 2.38 -9.53
CA GLN A 127 7.04 2.18 -9.30
C GLN A 127 6.39 1.31 -10.39
N LYS A 128 6.87 1.40 -11.62
CA LYS A 128 6.44 0.51 -12.69
C LYS A 128 6.74 -0.95 -12.37
N ILE A 129 7.97 -1.23 -11.91
CA ILE A 129 8.40 -2.58 -11.50
C ILE A 129 7.59 -3.06 -10.29
N VAL A 130 7.41 -2.21 -9.27
CA VAL A 130 6.63 -2.55 -8.06
C VAL A 130 5.19 -2.91 -8.41
N ARG A 131 4.54 -2.15 -9.30
CA ARG A 131 3.18 -2.47 -9.75
C ARG A 131 3.09 -3.84 -10.42
N GLU A 132 4.11 -4.23 -11.18
CA GLU A 132 4.17 -5.54 -11.80
C GLU A 132 4.25 -6.66 -10.76
N PHE A 133 5.09 -6.49 -9.72
CA PHE A 133 5.14 -7.42 -8.58
C PHE A 133 3.83 -7.50 -7.83
N ILE A 134 3.18 -6.36 -7.56
CA ILE A 134 1.86 -6.34 -6.90
C ILE A 134 0.81 -7.08 -7.74
N ALA A 135 0.79 -6.86 -9.06
CA ALA A 135 -0.16 -7.50 -9.97
C ALA A 135 0.04 -9.03 -10.03
N ASN A 136 1.28 -9.49 -9.88
CA ASN A 136 1.64 -10.91 -9.87
C ASN A 136 1.53 -11.57 -8.49
N HIS A 137 1.14 -10.82 -7.44
CA HIS A 137 1.17 -11.27 -6.04
C HIS A 137 2.56 -11.74 -5.59
N GLU A 138 3.59 -11.04 -6.01
CA GLU A 138 4.98 -11.32 -5.70
C GLU A 138 5.59 -10.24 -4.81
N VAL A 139 6.66 -10.59 -4.08
CA VAL A 139 7.41 -9.67 -3.22
C VAL A 139 8.87 -9.68 -3.61
N ALA A 140 9.49 -8.50 -3.56
CA ALA A 140 10.91 -8.31 -3.83
C ALA A 140 11.62 -7.53 -2.72
N ILE A 141 12.92 -7.77 -2.56
CA ILE A 141 13.76 -6.99 -1.65
C ILE A 141 13.76 -5.52 -2.08
N GLY A 142 13.57 -4.60 -1.13
CA GLY A 142 13.47 -3.16 -1.37
C GLY A 142 12.03 -2.64 -1.51
N MET A 143 11.01 -3.50 -1.48
CA MET A 143 9.62 -3.08 -1.35
C MET A 143 9.34 -2.55 0.05
N SER A 144 8.39 -1.63 0.18
CA SER A 144 7.91 -1.17 1.48
C SER A 144 6.91 -2.15 2.10
N THR A 145 6.66 -2.04 3.41
CA THR A 145 5.61 -2.83 4.07
C THR A 145 4.23 -2.60 3.45
N GLU A 146 3.93 -1.37 3.01
CA GLU A 146 2.67 -1.05 2.35
C GLU A 146 2.56 -1.74 0.99
N GLU A 147 3.64 -1.74 0.20
CA GLU A 147 3.70 -2.42 -1.09
C GLU A 147 3.56 -3.94 -0.95
N VAL A 148 4.16 -4.53 0.09
CA VAL A 148 3.99 -5.97 0.41
C VAL A 148 2.55 -6.27 0.80
N ALA A 149 1.92 -5.42 1.61
CA ALA A 149 0.51 -5.60 1.98
C ALA A 149 -0.43 -5.46 0.78
N LEU A 150 -0.11 -4.64 -0.22
CA LEU A 150 -0.85 -4.56 -1.48
C LEU A 150 -0.67 -5.80 -2.35
N ALA A 151 0.52 -6.41 -2.34
CA ALA A 151 0.83 -7.61 -3.14
C ALA A 151 0.22 -8.88 -2.54
N LEU A 152 0.41 -9.11 -1.25
CA LEU A 152 0.08 -10.38 -0.58
C LEU A 152 -1.12 -10.29 0.38
N GLY A 153 -1.63 -9.08 0.64
CA GLY A 153 -2.66 -8.87 1.66
C GLY A 153 -2.09 -8.85 3.08
N GLN A 154 -2.94 -9.20 4.06
CA GLN A 154 -2.55 -9.19 5.47
C GLN A 154 -1.74 -10.45 5.83
N PRO A 155 -0.63 -10.30 6.57
CA PRO A 155 0.17 -11.44 7.00
C PRO A 155 -0.58 -12.29 8.04
N THR A 156 -0.33 -13.60 8.02
CA THR A 156 -0.88 -14.54 9.03
C THR A 156 -0.32 -14.28 10.42
N LYS A 157 0.98 -13.90 10.49
CA LYS A 157 1.65 -13.55 11.74
C LYS A 157 2.57 -12.35 11.53
N THR A 158 2.65 -11.49 12.53
CA THR A 158 3.54 -10.34 12.56
C THR A 158 4.41 -10.35 13.81
N LYS A 159 5.69 -10.01 13.65
CA LYS A 159 6.62 -9.79 14.75
C LYS A 159 7.35 -8.48 14.49
N VAL A 160 7.29 -7.56 15.44
CA VAL A 160 7.94 -6.25 15.34
C VAL A 160 8.86 -6.05 16.54
N ARG A 161 10.05 -5.54 16.29
CA ARG A 161 11.06 -5.20 17.30
C ARG A 161 11.51 -3.76 17.08
N GLN A 162 11.32 -2.93 18.10
CA GLN A 162 11.82 -1.55 18.11
C GLN A 162 13.14 -1.50 18.88
N THR A 163 14.15 -0.89 18.32
CA THR A 163 15.47 -0.67 18.94
C THR A 163 15.89 0.79 18.80
N ALA A 164 16.94 1.19 19.51
CA ALA A 164 17.52 2.53 19.35
C ALA A 164 18.06 2.80 17.93
N LYS A 165 18.37 1.73 17.17
CA LYS A 165 18.88 1.83 15.79
C LYS A 165 17.78 1.85 14.73
N GLY A 166 16.53 1.54 15.09
CA GLY A 166 15.41 1.50 14.16
C GLY A 166 14.40 0.41 14.49
N LYS A 167 13.47 0.21 13.58
CA LYS A 167 12.40 -0.76 13.66
C LYS A 167 12.70 -1.92 12.72
N THR A 168 12.71 -3.14 13.26
CA THR A 168 12.80 -4.38 12.48
C THR A 168 11.52 -5.17 12.62
N GLY A 169 11.15 -5.91 11.60
CA GLY A 169 9.94 -6.71 11.61
C GLY A 169 10.06 -7.97 10.77
N LYS A 170 9.19 -8.92 11.06
CA LYS A 170 9.04 -10.15 10.32
C LYS A 170 7.56 -10.44 10.12
N TRP A 171 7.18 -10.64 8.87
CA TRP A 171 5.83 -11.02 8.47
C TRP A 171 5.86 -12.44 7.94
N GLU A 172 4.90 -13.24 8.36
CA GLU A 172 4.74 -14.62 7.91
C GLU A 172 3.40 -14.75 7.20
N PHE A 173 3.44 -15.26 5.97
CA PHE A 173 2.28 -15.62 5.16
C PHE A 173 2.28 -17.14 5.07
N ILE A 174 1.25 -17.78 5.60
CA ILE A 174 1.15 -19.24 5.67
C ILE A 174 0.00 -19.68 4.80
N LYS A 175 0.28 -20.59 3.87
CA LYS A 175 -0.71 -21.23 3.02
C LYS A 175 -1.13 -22.54 3.64
N TYR A 176 -2.41 -22.74 3.82
CA TYR A 176 -3.00 -23.94 4.36
C TYR A 176 -3.77 -24.69 3.29
N GLU A 177 -3.69 -26.00 3.32
CA GLU A 177 -4.61 -26.89 2.63
C GLU A 177 -5.60 -27.45 3.64
N GLU A 178 -6.87 -27.48 3.25
CA GLU A 178 -7.95 -28.04 4.07
C GLU A 178 -8.35 -29.39 3.50
N GLU A 179 -8.30 -30.43 4.33
CA GLU A 179 -8.73 -31.77 3.97
C GLU A 179 -9.93 -32.17 4.84
N ASP A 180 -11.03 -32.47 4.16
CA ASP A 180 -12.26 -32.94 4.80
C ASP A 180 -12.24 -34.45 5.01
N HIS A 181 -12.36 -34.85 6.27
CA HIS A 181 -12.41 -36.26 6.67
C HIS A 181 -13.84 -36.71 6.87
N TYR A 182 -14.14 -37.94 6.38
CA TYR A 182 -15.45 -38.53 6.45
C TYR A 182 -15.37 -39.90 7.11
N ASN A 183 -16.32 -40.20 8.02
CA ASN A 183 -16.51 -41.50 8.58
C ASN A 183 -17.57 -42.26 7.77
N LEU A 184 -17.36 -43.56 7.59
CA LEU A 184 -18.38 -44.47 7.03
C LEU A 184 -19.32 -44.90 8.17
N VAL A 185 -20.57 -44.49 8.09
CA VAL A 185 -21.58 -44.81 9.07
C VAL A 185 -22.62 -45.76 8.41
N ARG A 186 -22.98 -46.81 9.12
CA ARG A 186 -24.03 -47.75 8.67
C ARG A 186 -25.36 -47.35 9.32
N ASP A 187 -26.36 -47.14 8.52
CA ASP A 187 -27.73 -46.94 9.01
C ASP A 187 -28.23 -48.24 9.68
N PRO A 188 -28.62 -48.20 10.97
CA PRO A 188 -29.03 -49.36 11.71
C PRO A 188 -30.37 -49.96 11.23
N ILE A 189 -31.21 -49.22 10.50
CA ILE A 189 -32.52 -49.62 10.01
C ILE A 189 -32.44 -50.23 8.61
N THR A 190 -31.75 -49.51 7.71
CA THR A 190 -31.67 -49.89 6.29
C THR A 190 -30.46 -50.74 5.95
N GLY A 191 -29.43 -50.73 6.81
CA GLY A 191 -28.13 -51.36 6.58
C GLY A 191 -27.25 -50.63 5.54
N SER A 192 -27.72 -49.53 4.98
CA SER A 192 -26.98 -48.71 4.01
C SER A 192 -25.79 -48.04 4.66
N VAL A 193 -24.68 -47.96 3.91
CA VAL A 193 -23.47 -47.27 4.34
C VAL A 193 -23.38 -45.91 3.65
N PHE A 194 -23.21 -44.84 4.40
CA PHE A 194 -23.06 -43.50 3.89
C PHE A 194 -21.86 -42.80 4.53
N ARG A 195 -21.34 -41.76 3.83
CA ARG A 195 -20.27 -40.92 4.31
C ARG A 195 -20.85 -39.80 5.19
N GLN A 196 -20.41 -39.74 6.43
CA GLN A 196 -20.74 -38.63 7.34
C GLN A 196 -19.49 -37.76 7.55
N PHE A 197 -19.61 -36.45 7.35
CA PHE A 197 -18.57 -35.54 7.64
C PHE A 197 -18.12 -35.67 9.12
N SER A 198 -16.81 -35.71 9.35
CA SER A 198 -16.21 -35.87 10.66
C SER A 198 -15.59 -34.55 11.12
N HIS A 199 -14.56 -34.10 10.42
CA HIS A 199 -13.83 -32.90 10.71
C HIS A 199 -13.00 -32.49 9.49
N THR A 200 -12.54 -31.22 9.49
CA THR A 200 -11.57 -30.70 8.53
C THR A 200 -10.21 -30.55 9.22
N THR A 201 -9.17 -31.08 8.62
CA THR A 201 -7.78 -30.78 9.03
C THR A 201 -7.22 -29.66 8.19
N LYS A 202 -6.35 -28.84 8.79
CA LYS A 202 -5.60 -27.79 8.10
C LYS A 202 -4.12 -28.12 8.17
N GLU A 203 -3.49 -28.32 7.02
CA GLU A 203 -2.07 -28.60 6.91
C GLU A 203 -1.35 -27.39 6.28
N GLU A 204 -0.20 -27.02 6.85
CA GLU A 204 0.67 -25.96 6.31
C GLU A 204 1.43 -26.53 5.11
N ILE A 205 1.09 -26.04 3.89
CA ILE A 205 1.71 -26.50 2.63
C ILE A 205 2.77 -25.53 2.11
N GLY A 206 2.80 -24.30 2.62
CA GLY A 206 3.79 -23.32 2.24
C GLY A 206 3.87 -22.16 3.21
N LYS A 207 5.04 -21.57 3.31
CA LYS A 207 5.31 -20.43 4.16
C LYS A 207 6.24 -19.45 3.47
N LEU A 208 5.81 -18.20 3.41
CA LEU A 208 6.63 -17.07 2.98
C LEU A 208 6.91 -16.18 4.18
N VAL A 209 8.19 -15.89 4.40
CA VAL A 209 8.65 -15.02 5.48
C VAL A 209 9.32 -13.80 4.88
N VAL A 210 8.86 -12.62 5.25
CA VAL A 210 9.41 -11.34 4.79
C VAL A 210 9.97 -10.58 5.98
N GLU A 211 11.26 -10.26 5.94
CA GLU A 211 11.94 -9.49 6.97
C GLU A 211 12.10 -8.04 6.55
N PHE A 212 11.86 -7.13 7.50
CA PHE A 212 11.89 -5.69 7.28
C PHE A 212 12.88 -4.99 8.20
N GLU A 213 13.55 -3.99 7.66
CA GLU A 213 14.27 -2.99 8.43
C GLU A 213 13.78 -1.59 8.01
N ASN A 214 13.34 -0.79 8.98
CA ASN A 214 12.79 0.55 8.75
C ASN A 214 11.72 0.56 7.65
N GLU A 215 10.81 -0.43 7.71
CA GLU A 215 9.67 -0.60 6.79
C GLU A 215 10.03 -0.99 5.34
N ILE A 216 11.30 -1.36 5.10
CA ILE A 216 11.77 -1.85 3.80
C ILE A 216 12.13 -3.32 3.91
N VAL A 217 11.75 -4.12 2.91
CA VAL A 217 12.09 -5.54 2.81
C VAL A 217 13.60 -5.70 2.61
N ILE A 218 14.23 -6.46 3.52
CA ILE A 218 15.66 -6.76 3.47
C ILE A 218 15.97 -8.23 3.18
N ALA A 219 15.04 -9.13 3.52
CA ALA A 219 15.18 -10.56 3.24
C ALA A 219 13.81 -11.19 3.00
N ILE A 220 13.81 -12.25 2.20
CA ILE A 220 12.64 -13.07 1.87
C ILE A 220 13.08 -14.52 1.97
N GLU A 221 12.36 -15.31 2.78
CA GLU A 221 12.54 -16.75 2.90
C GLU A 221 11.25 -17.43 2.46
N GLU A 222 11.31 -18.31 1.50
CA GLU A 222 10.20 -19.10 1.00
C GLU A 222 10.46 -20.58 1.30
N SER A 223 9.49 -21.23 1.90
CA SER A 223 9.48 -22.65 2.20
C SER A 223 8.20 -23.23 1.62
N GLU A 224 8.31 -23.98 0.54
CA GLU A 224 7.25 -24.81 -0.03
C GLU A 224 7.65 -26.28 0.06
N ASN A 225 6.70 -27.17 0.24
CA ASN A 225 6.94 -28.60 0.24
C ASN A 225 7.29 -29.14 -1.16
N ASN A 226 7.39 -28.26 -2.18
CA ASN A 226 7.77 -28.58 -3.54
C ASN A 226 9.05 -27.82 -3.96
N GLU A 227 9.97 -28.53 -4.57
CA GLU A 227 11.26 -28.03 -5.06
C GLU A 227 11.11 -26.99 -6.18
N GLY A 228 11.40 -25.75 -5.88
CA GLY A 228 11.42 -24.69 -6.88
C GLY A 228 11.82 -23.34 -6.30
N GLY A 229 13.11 -23.12 -6.03
CA GLY A 229 13.62 -21.82 -5.63
C GLY A 229 13.41 -20.78 -6.72
N LYS A 230 12.54 -19.80 -6.50
CA LYS A 230 12.39 -18.64 -7.38
C LYS A 230 13.53 -17.65 -7.18
N VAL A 231 14.05 -17.09 -8.28
CA VAL A 231 15.09 -16.04 -8.24
C VAL A 231 14.51 -14.80 -7.59
N LYS A 232 15.12 -14.34 -6.49
CA LYS A 232 14.71 -13.12 -5.78
C LYS A 232 15.23 -11.90 -6.51
N ILE A 233 14.32 -11.05 -6.97
CA ILE A 233 14.65 -9.78 -7.63
C ILE A 233 14.85 -8.70 -6.56
N VAL A 234 15.84 -7.84 -6.76
CA VAL A 234 16.14 -6.70 -5.86
C VAL A 234 15.60 -5.42 -6.50
N ILE A 235 14.69 -4.76 -5.81
CA ILE A 235 14.18 -3.44 -6.18
C ILE A 235 14.89 -2.39 -5.33
N PRO A 236 15.46 -1.33 -5.91
CA PRO A 236 16.06 -0.26 -5.12
C PRO A 236 15.04 0.37 -4.17
N PRO A 237 15.37 0.55 -2.88
CA PRO A 237 14.48 1.25 -1.96
C PRO A 237 14.27 2.71 -2.39
N LEU A 238 13.10 3.26 -2.06
CA LEU A 238 12.79 4.67 -2.29
C LEU A 238 13.53 5.53 -1.26
N LEU A 239 14.77 5.90 -1.56
CA LEU A 239 15.51 6.91 -0.79
C LEU A 239 15.18 8.29 -1.36
N ILE A 240 14.05 8.85 -0.95
CA ILE A 240 13.64 10.21 -1.35
C ILE A 240 13.96 11.15 -0.18
N ALA A 241 15.06 11.86 -0.27
CA ALA A 241 15.31 13.05 0.55
C ALA A 241 14.64 14.25 -0.15
N TRP A 242 13.52 14.72 0.39
CA TRP A 242 12.82 15.93 -0.03
C TRP A 242 13.15 17.10 0.90
#